data_8184691b580a7eda48016aa4f3ff6f0f
#
_entry.id   8184691b580a7eda48016aa4f3ff6f0f
#
_cell.length_a   1.000
_cell.length_b   1.000
_cell.length_c   1.000
_cell.angle_alpha   90.00
_cell.angle_beta   90.00
_cell.angle_gamma   90.00
#
_symmetry.space_group_name_H-M   'P 1'
#
loop_
_entity.id
_entity.type
_entity.pdbx_description
1 polymer ?
#
loop_
_entity_poly.entity_id
_entity_poly.type
_entity_poly.pdbx_seq_one_letter_code
_entity_poly.pdbx_strand_id
1 'polypeptide(L)'
;MKLAVGVVWDSIDQDYFVYEEKDAKTLVEKLRTADLVIGFNVIGFDYTVLQPYSDFDLQEINTFDMLVDVKKLLNFRLSLNHLAQHTLNAKKSADGLISLQWYKEGKIDKIIHYCKQDVEITRDLYLFGEEHGYVNYQSRSGNPLQLEVNWKTTNFVS
;
A
#
# COMPACT_ATOMS: atom_id res chain seq x y z
N MET A 1 13.03 10.59 -8.32
CA MET A 1 12.26 10.95 -7.10
C MET A 1 12.95 10.34 -5.88
N LYS A 2 13.12 11.14 -4.83
CA LYS A 2 13.75 10.67 -3.59
C LYS A 2 12.69 10.22 -2.59
N LEU A 3 13.07 9.27 -1.74
CA LEU A 3 12.23 8.84 -0.64
C LEU A 3 12.12 9.96 0.41
N ALA A 4 10.90 10.40 0.71
CA ALA A 4 10.66 11.32 1.82
C ALA A 4 10.47 10.54 3.12
N VAL A 5 9.46 9.69 3.16
CA VAL A 5 9.12 8.82 4.30
C VAL A 5 8.57 7.52 3.76
N GLY A 6 9.00 6.40 4.35
CA GLY A 6 8.41 5.10 4.14
C GLY A 6 7.85 4.57 5.45
N VAL A 7 6.68 3.97 5.41
CA VAL A 7 6.04 3.37 6.59
C VAL A 7 5.65 1.93 6.27
N VAL A 8 5.93 1.03 7.20
CA VAL A 8 5.61 -0.39 7.09
C VAL A 8 4.86 -0.81 8.34
N TRP A 9 3.82 -1.63 8.17
CA TRP A 9 3.19 -2.38 9.25
C TRP A 9 3.76 -3.79 9.23
N ASP A 10 4.34 -4.23 10.35
CA ASP A 10 4.88 -5.57 10.49
C ASP A 10 3.89 -6.42 11.29
N SER A 11 3.33 -7.44 10.66
CA SER A 11 2.30 -8.29 11.28
C SER A 11 2.88 -9.20 12.37
N ILE A 12 4.18 -9.46 12.36
CA ILE A 12 4.83 -10.26 13.39
C ILE A 12 5.01 -9.44 14.66
N ASP A 13 5.56 -8.23 14.51
CA ASP A 13 5.79 -7.33 15.64
C ASP A 13 4.54 -6.56 16.05
N GLN A 14 3.49 -6.56 15.22
CA GLN A 14 2.24 -5.81 15.44
C GLN A 14 2.52 -4.32 15.68
N ASP A 15 3.40 -3.73 14.85
CA ASP A 15 3.83 -2.35 15.02
C ASP A 15 4.18 -1.72 13.67
N TYR A 16 4.21 -0.38 13.65
CA TYR A 16 4.66 0.40 12.53
C TYR A 16 6.14 0.70 12.64
N PHE A 17 6.82 0.69 11.49
CA PHE A 17 8.21 1.13 11.37
C PHE A 17 8.27 2.27 10.37
N VAL A 18 8.95 3.35 10.76
CA VAL A 18 9.05 4.57 9.97
C VAL A 18 10.48 4.75 9.48
N TYR A 19 10.64 5.06 8.20
CA TYR A 19 11.94 5.22 7.56
C TYR A 19 11.97 6.56 6.84
N GLU A 20 13.03 7.35 7.06
CA GLU A 20 13.33 8.53 6.27
C GLU A 20 14.35 8.17 5.18
N GLU A 21 14.73 9.11 4.34
CA GLU A 21 15.67 8.83 3.23
C GLU A 21 16.97 8.20 3.71
N LYS A 22 17.52 8.69 4.82
CA LYS A 22 18.76 8.15 5.41
C LYS A 22 18.65 6.67 5.78
N ASP A 23 17.44 6.17 5.99
CA ASP A 23 17.14 4.80 6.39
C ASP A 23 16.66 3.93 5.23
N ALA A 24 16.73 4.44 4.00
CA ALA A 24 16.17 3.75 2.82
C ALA A 24 16.74 2.34 2.62
N LYS A 25 18.05 2.17 2.84
CA LYS A 25 18.68 0.84 2.72
C LYS A 25 18.16 -0.14 3.76
N THR A 26 17.89 0.34 4.98
CA THR A 26 17.30 -0.47 6.05
C THR A 26 15.89 -0.89 5.68
N LEU A 27 15.10 0.02 5.10
CA LEU A 27 13.76 -0.31 4.61
C LEU A 27 13.81 -1.38 3.51
N VAL A 28 14.68 -1.22 2.52
CA VAL A 28 14.85 -2.20 1.44
C VAL A 28 15.18 -3.58 2.02
N GLU A 29 16.09 -3.65 2.99
CA GLU A 29 16.47 -4.91 3.63
C GLU A 29 15.30 -5.52 4.40
N LYS A 30 14.51 -4.71 5.09
CA LYS A 30 13.30 -5.17 5.78
C LYS A 30 12.32 -5.83 4.80
N LEU A 31 12.09 -5.19 3.65
CA LEU A 31 11.19 -5.73 2.63
C LEU A 31 11.75 -7.02 2.03
N ARG A 32 13.08 -7.08 1.80
CA ARG A 32 13.71 -8.26 1.23
C ARG A 32 13.59 -9.48 2.13
N THR A 33 13.64 -9.30 3.43
CA THR A 33 13.62 -10.39 4.41
C THR A 33 12.21 -10.80 4.84
N ALA A 34 11.19 -10.04 4.43
CA ALA A 34 9.80 -10.41 4.72
C ALA A 34 9.39 -11.64 3.90
N ASP A 35 8.56 -12.49 4.48
CA ASP A 35 8.00 -13.64 3.77
C ASP A 35 7.09 -13.18 2.61
N LEU A 36 6.35 -12.10 2.83
CA LEU A 36 5.46 -11.51 1.84
C LEU A 36 5.29 -10.02 2.13
N VAL A 37 5.48 -9.20 1.11
CA VAL A 37 5.14 -7.78 1.16
C VAL A 37 3.77 -7.59 0.54
N ILE A 38 2.86 -6.95 1.26
CA ILE A 38 1.51 -6.66 0.78
C ILE A 38 1.37 -5.14 0.67
N GLY A 39 0.82 -4.68 -0.44
CA GLY A 39 0.64 -3.27 -0.62
C GLY A 39 -0.35 -2.92 -1.71
N PHE A 40 -0.47 -1.64 -1.99
CA PHE A 40 -1.33 -1.10 -3.02
C PHE A 40 -0.48 -0.18 -3.91
N ASN A 41 -0.27 -0.58 -5.15
CA ASN A 41 0.57 0.12 -6.14
C ASN A 41 2.05 0.20 -5.71
N VAL A 42 2.52 -0.78 -4.96
CA VAL A 42 3.93 -0.78 -4.52
C VAL A 42 4.87 -1.13 -5.67
N ILE A 43 4.48 -2.06 -6.55
CA ILE A 43 5.30 -2.47 -7.69
C ILE A 43 5.46 -1.30 -8.67
N GLY A 44 4.37 -0.58 -8.96
CA GLY A 44 4.39 0.50 -9.93
C GLY A 44 4.94 1.82 -9.39
N PHE A 45 4.93 2.03 -8.08
CA PHE A 45 5.33 3.31 -7.49
C PHE A 45 6.42 3.16 -6.44
N ASP A 46 6.13 2.53 -5.29
CA ASP A 46 7.07 2.52 -4.16
C ASP A 46 8.40 1.86 -4.52
N TYR A 47 8.37 0.76 -5.24
CA TYR A 47 9.60 0.10 -5.67
C TYR A 47 10.40 0.94 -6.66
N THR A 48 9.74 1.73 -7.48
CA THR A 48 10.42 2.67 -8.38
C THR A 48 11.18 3.73 -7.59
N VAL A 49 10.57 4.23 -6.52
CA VAL A 49 11.21 5.20 -5.62
C VAL A 49 12.38 4.58 -4.86
N LEU A 50 12.24 3.32 -4.42
CA LEU A 50 13.25 2.63 -3.62
C LEU A 50 14.37 2.00 -4.41
N GLN A 51 14.17 1.71 -5.70
CA GLN A 51 15.17 1.01 -6.51
C GLN A 51 16.56 1.64 -6.49
N PRO A 52 16.72 2.99 -6.54
CA PRO A 52 18.05 3.61 -6.46
C PRO A 52 18.81 3.33 -5.15
N TYR A 53 18.12 2.92 -4.10
CA TYR A 53 18.73 2.60 -2.80
C TYR A 53 19.04 1.12 -2.63
N SER A 54 18.79 0.31 -3.65
CA SER A 54 18.92 -1.14 -3.59
C SER A 54 20.04 -1.64 -4.50
N ASP A 55 20.73 -2.69 -4.06
CA ASP A 55 21.77 -3.38 -4.85
C ASP A 55 21.19 -4.54 -5.69
N PHE A 56 19.88 -4.79 -5.60
CA PHE A 56 19.19 -5.84 -6.31
C PHE A 56 17.89 -5.30 -6.90
N ASP A 57 17.29 -6.06 -7.84
CA ASP A 57 16.02 -5.68 -8.45
C ASP A 57 14.88 -5.94 -7.45
N LEU A 58 14.16 -4.89 -7.08
CA LEU A 58 13.06 -4.99 -6.13
C LEU A 58 11.90 -5.85 -6.64
N GLN A 59 11.82 -6.10 -7.95
CA GLN A 59 10.83 -7.03 -8.50
C GLN A 59 11.05 -8.48 -8.02
N GLU A 60 12.23 -8.78 -7.47
CA GLU A 60 12.52 -10.10 -6.89
C GLU A 60 11.88 -10.31 -5.52
N ILE A 61 11.42 -9.24 -4.85
CA ILE A 61 10.74 -9.34 -3.56
C ILE A 61 9.39 -10.05 -3.76
N ASN A 62 9.10 -11.02 -2.91
CA ASN A 62 7.80 -11.69 -2.92
C ASN A 62 6.73 -10.69 -2.50
N THR A 63 5.93 -10.21 -3.46
CA THR A 63 5.01 -9.10 -3.27
C THR A 63 3.61 -9.46 -3.78
N PHE A 64 2.59 -9.13 -2.99
CA PHE A 64 1.21 -9.10 -3.43
C PHE A 64 0.75 -7.65 -3.49
N ASP A 65 0.52 -7.15 -4.70
CA ASP A 65 0.06 -5.78 -4.94
C ASP A 65 -1.43 -5.82 -5.28
N MET A 66 -2.25 -5.32 -4.37
CA MET A 66 -3.71 -5.35 -4.54
C MET A 66 -4.17 -4.59 -5.78
N LEU A 67 -3.51 -3.50 -6.15
CA LEU A 67 -3.88 -2.76 -7.36
C LEU A 67 -3.66 -3.60 -8.61
N VAL A 68 -2.55 -4.33 -8.68
CA VAL A 68 -2.26 -5.21 -9.82
C VAL A 68 -3.37 -6.27 -9.95
N ASP A 69 -3.77 -6.86 -8.83
CA ASP A 69 -4.83 -7.88 -8.83
C ASP A 69 -6.19 -7.31 -9.24
N VAL A 70 -6.58 -6.17 -8.66
CA VAL A 70 -7.85 -5.50 -9.00
C VAL A 70 -7.88 -5.13 -10.48
N LYS A 71 -6.80 -4.56 -10.99
CA LYS A 71 -6.70 -4.19 -12.41
C LYS A 71 -6.80 -5.41 -13.32
N LYS A 72 -6.20 -6.52 -12.92
CA LYS A 72 -6.26 -7.78 -13.66
C LYS A 72 -7.70 -8.31 -13.71
N LEU A 73 -8.43 -8.23 -12.60
CA LEU A 73 -9.79 -8.74 -12.50
C LEU A 73 -10.81 -7.85 -13.21
N LEU A 74 -10.64 -6.53 -13.15
CA LEU A 74 -11.62 -5.56 -13.68
C LEU A 74 -11.24 -4.99 -15.05
N ASN A 75 -9.98 -5.09 -15.47
CA ASN A 75 -9.41 -4.44 -16.66
C ASN A 75 -9.40 -2.90 -16.60
N PHE A 76 -9.55 -2.33 -15.39
CA PHE A 76 -9.39 -0.90 -15.14
C PHE A 76 -8.91 -0.69 -13.71
N ARG A 77 -8.40 0.52 -13.44
CA ARG A 77 -7.83 0.88 -12.13
C ARG A 77 -8.91 1.44 -11.22
N LEU A 78 -8.79 1.11 -9.92
CA LEU A 78 -9.49 1.78 -8.84
C LEU A 78 -8.46 2.28 -7.83
N SER A 79 -8.72 3.44 -7.23
CA SER A 79 -7.82 3.97 -6.20
C SER A 79 -8.00 3.25 -4.88
N LEU A 80 -6.97 3.31 -4.04
CA LEU A 80 -7.05 2.81 -2.67
C LEU A 80 -8.18 3.49 -1.90
N ASN A 81 -8.29 4.81 -2.02
CA ASN A 81 -9.35 5.57 -1.33
C ASN A 81 -10.75 5.15 -1.77
N HIS A 82 -10.93 4.88 -3.07
CA HIS A 82 -12.23 4.41 -3.58
C HIS A 82 -12.60 3.06 -2.96
N LEU A 83 -11.69 2.09 -3.01
CA LEU A 83 -11.92 0.77 -2.43
C LEU A 83 -12.12 0.82 -0.92
N ALA A 84 -11.33 1.61 -0.22
CA ALA A 84 -11.44 1.74 1.23
C ALA A 84 -12.75 2.40 1.63
N GLN A 85 -13.19 3.42 0.90
CA GLN A 85 -14.46 4.09 1.16
C GLN A 85 -15.64 3.11 1.04
N HIS A 86 -15.67 2.31 -0.01
CA HIS A 86 -16.80 1.42 -0.29
C HIS A 86 -16.70 0.07 0.44
N THR A 87 -15.50 -0.36 0.82
CA THR A 87 -15.29 -1.62 1.53
C THR A 87 -15.28 -1.44 3.05
N LEU A 88 -14.58 -0.41 3.52
CA LEU A 88 -14.32 -0.19 4.94
C LEU A 88 -15.10 0.99 5.51
N ASN A 89 -15.82 1.73 4.66
CA ASN A 89 -16.44 2.99 5.04
C ASN A 89 -15.42 3.99 5.62
N ALA A 90 -14.19 3.93 5.13
CA ALA A 90 -13.10 4.76 5.60
C ALA A 90 -13.21 6.17 5.04
N LYS A 91 -12.82 7.15 5.84
CA LYS A 91 -12.74 8.54 5.38
C LYS A 91 -11.56 8.71 4.44
N LYS A 92 -11.70 9.60 3.46
CA LYS A 92 -10.64 9.93 2.53
C LYS A 92 -9.43 10.49 3.30
N SER A 93 -8.25 9.94 3.03
CA SER A 93 -7.01 10.51 3.56
C SER A 93 -6.66 11.79 2.80
N ALA A 94 -5.68 12.57 3.33
CA ALA A 94 -5.16 13.76 2.65
C ALA A 94 -4.68 13.39 1.24
N ASP A 95 -4.83 14.31 0.27
CA ASP A 95 -4.38 14.05 -1.09
C ASP A 95 -2.86 14.24 -1.25
N GLY A 96 -2.33 13.79 -2.38
CA GLY A 96 -0.90 13.87 -2.66
C GLY A 96 -0.37 15.31 -2.78
N LEU A 97 -1.23 16.27 -3.15
CA LEU A 97 -0.83 17.68 -3.23
C LEU A 97 -0.56 18.25 -1.84
N ILE A 98 -1.38 17.89 -0.87
CA ILE A 98 -1.19 18.33 0.52
C ILE A 98 0.11 17.73 1.08
N SER A 99 0.37 16.43 0.85
CA SER A 99 1.58 15.80 1.34
C SER A 99 2.85 16.40 0.72
N LEU A 100 2.79 16.76 -0.57
CA LEU A 100 3.89 17.45 -1.24
C LEU A 100 4.15 18.83 -0.61
N GLN A 101 3.07 19.56 -0.28
CA GLN A 101 3.18 20.85 0.40
C GLN A 101 3.82 20.69 1.78
N TRP A 102 3.39 19.69 2.56
CA TRP A 102 4.01 19.42 3.87
C TRP A 102 5.49 19.12 3.75
N TYR A 103 5.90 18.37 2.72
CA TYR A 103 7.31 18.08 2.47
C TYR A 103 8.10 19.36 2.22
N LYS A 104 7.58 20.27 1.37
CA LYS A 104 8.20 21.56 1.08
C LYS A 104 8.31 22.46 2.32
N GLU A 105 7.34 22.34 3.24
CA GLU A 105 7.30 23.10 4.48
C GLU A 105 8.09 22.45 5.62
N GLY A 106 8.69 21.26 5.38
CA GLY A 106 9.43 20.54 6.40
C GLY A 106 8.55 19.90 7.48
N LYS A 107 7.27 19.69 7.21
CA LYS A 107 6.30 19.12 8.17
C LYS A 107 6.34 17.59 8.13
N ILE A 108 7.46 17.02 8.52
CA ILE A 108 7.70 15.56 8.45
C ILE A 108 6.69 14.78 9.31
N ASP A 109 6.33 15.28 10.48
CA ASP A 109 5.38 14.59 11.36
C ASP A 109 4.02 14.41 10.71
N LYS A 110 3.56 15.40 9.93
CA LYS A 110 2.29 15.30 9.18
C LYS A 110 2.38 14.28 8.06
N ILE A 111 3.52 14.21 7.38
CA ILE A 111 3.76 13.21 6.33
C ILE A 111 3.75 11.81 6.93
N ILE A 112 4.43 11.61 8.06
CA ILE A 112 4.46 10.32 8.76
C ILE A 112 3.03 9.89 9.14
N HIS A 113 2.24 10.81 9.71
CA HIS A 113 0.87 10.51 10.08
C HIS A 113 0.01 10.12 8.86
N TYR A 114 0.15 10.85 7.77
CA TYR A 114 -0.52 10.55 6.51
C TYR A 114 -0.14 9.16 5.97
N CYS A 115 1.16 8.85 5.95
CA CYS A 115 1.64 7.56 5.49
C CYS A 115 1.17 6.41 6.38
N LYS A 116 1.13 6.61 7.69
CA LYS A 116 0.59 5.62 8.63
C LYS A 116 -0.88 5.33 8.36
N GLN A 117 -1.68 6.36 8.08
CA GLN A 117 -3.09 6.18 7.75
C GLN A 117 -3.25 5.36 6.46
N ASP A 118 -2.44 5.63 5.44
CA ASP A 118 -2.49 4.88 4.20
C ASP A 118 -2.10 3.41 4.40
N VAL A 119 -1.10 3.16 5.22
CA VAL A 119 -0.68 1.79 5.56
C VAL A 119 -1.77 1.06 6.34
N GLU A 120 -2.39 1.72 7.31
CA GLU A 120 -3.51 1.16 8.08
C GLU A 120 -4.68 0.79 7.17
N ILE A 121 -5.07 1.70 6.27
CA ILE A 121 -6.15 1.46 5.31
C ILE A 121 -5.80 0.31 4.37
N THR A 122 -4.55 0.27 3.89
CA THR A 122 -4.06 -0.79 3.02
C THR A 122 -4.13 -2.14 3.72
N ARG A 123 -3.67 -2.21 4.96
CA ARG A 123 -3.73 -3.40 5.79
C ARG A 123 -5.19 -3.87 5.98
N ASP A 124 -6.05 -2.95 6.38
CA ASP A 124 -7.44 -3.28 6.68
C ASP A 124 -8.21 -3.72 5.43
N LEU A 125 -7.92 -3.12 4.28
CA LEU A 125 -8.51 -3.54 3.02
C LEU A 125 -8.08 -4.97 2.66
N TYR A 126 -6.79 -5.28 2.79
CA TYR A 126 -6.30 -6.62 2.53
C TYR A 126 -6.95 -7.64 3.47
N LEU A 127 -7.00 -7.34 4.77
CA LEU A 127 -7.59 -8.24 5.77
C LEU A 127 -9.08 -8.47 5.50
N PHE A 128 -9.79 -7.43 5.07
CA PHE A 128 -11.21 -7.58 4.70
C PHE A 128 -11.36 -8.54 3.52
N GLY A 129 -10.58 -8.34 2.45
CA GLY A 129 -10.63 -9.20 1.29
C GLY A 129 -10.23 -10.64 1.59
N GLU A 130 -9.23 -10.82 2.45
CA GLU A 130 -8.81 -12.15 2.89
C GLU A 130 -9.92 -12.87 3.66
N GLU A 131 -10.57 -12.16 4.59
CA GLU A 131 -11.61 -12.74 5.45
C GLU A 131 -12.91 -13.01 4.69
N HIS A 132 -13.36 -12.04 3.89
CA HIS A 132 -14.68 -12.08 3.27
C HIS A 132 -14.70 -12.62 1.84
N GLY A 133 -13.57 -12.63 1.14
CA GLY A 133 -13.48 -13.10 -0.23
C GLY A 133 -14.00 -12.10 -1.27
N TYR A 134 -14.24 -10.87 -0.89
CA TYR A 134 -14.63 -9.80 -1.81
C TYR A 134 -14.23 -8.43 -1.26
N VAL A 135 -14.21 -7.45 -2.16
CA VAL A 135 -14.14 -6.01 -1.80
C VAL A 135 -15.25 -5.28 -2.54
N ASN A 136 -15.61 -4.11 -2.06
CA ASN A 136 -16.69 -3.31 -2.64
C ASN A 136 -16.14 -2.11 -3.40
N TYR A 137 -16.85 -1.77 -4.48
CA TYR A 137 -16.55 -0.56 -5.24
C TYR A 137 -17.85 -0.01 -5.84
N GLN A 138 -17.76 1.15 -6.48
CA GLN A 138 -18.90 1.78 -7.11
C GLN A 138 -18.62 1.96 -8.59
N SER A 139 -19.60 1.63 -9.44
CA SER A 139 -19.49 1.85 -10.88
C SER A 139 -19.53 3.35 -11.21
N ARG A 140 -19.17 3.70 -12.46
CA ARG A 140 -19.27 5.08 -12.92
C ARG A 140 -20.71 5.64 -12.85
N SER A 141 -21.69 4.76 -12.98
CA SER A 141 -23.13 5.12 -12.90
C SER A 141 -23.62 5.21 -11.46
N GLY A 142 -22.76 4.97 -10.46
CA GLY A 142 -23.09 5.08 -9.06
C GLY A 142 -23.65 3.82 -8.41
N ASN A 143 -23.62 2.67 -9.10
CA ASN A 143 -24.11 1.41 -8.57
C ASN A 143 -23.09 0.75 -7.67
N PRO A 144 -23.48 0.28 -6.46
CA PRO A 144 -22.59 -0.49 -5.61
C PRO A 144 -22.37 -1.89 -6.21
N LEU A 145 -21.11 -2.30 -6.28
CA LEU A 145 -20.71 -3.59 -6.85
C LEU A 145 -19.73 -4.29 -5.91
N GLN A 146 -19.70 -5.62 -6.01
CA GLN A 146 -18.71 -6.44 -5.30
C GLN A 146 -17.74 -7.04 -6.31
N LEU A 147 -16.46 -7.07 -5.95
CA LEU A 147 -15.42 -7.77 -6.68
C LEU A 147 -14.98 -8.96 -5.86
N GLU A 148 -15.20 -10.17 -6.37
CA GLU A 148 -14.70 -11.37 -5.73
C GLU A 148 -13.19 -11.42 -5.84
N VAL A 149 -12.51 -11.67 -4.72
CA VAL A 149 -11.05 -11.76 -4.64
C VAL A 149 -10.64 -13.04 -3.91
N ASN A 150 -9.43 -13.50 -4.20
CA ASN A 150 -8.86 -14.67 -3.53
C ASN A 150 -7.53 -14.25 -2.88
N TRP A 151 -7.64 -13.51 -1.79
CA TRP A 151 -6.51 -12.87 -1.11
C TRP A 151 -6.05 -13.65 0.13
N LYS A 152 -6.11 -14.96 0.07
CA LYS A 152 -5.61 -15.77 1.19
C LYS A 152 -4.09 -15.80 1.16
N THR A 153 -3.47 -15.51 2.29
CA THR A 153 -2.01 -15.48 2.43
C THR A 153 -1.37 -16.78 1.95
N THR A 154 -2.02 -17.92 2.18
CA THR A 154 -1.53 -19.23 1.74
C THR A 154 -1.39 -19.38 0.23
N ASN A 155 -2.02 -18.50 -0.56
CA ASN A 155 -1.89 -18.51 -2.02
C ASN A 155 -0.60 -17.82 -2.50
N PHE A 156 0.06 -17.05 -1.63
CA PHE A 156 1.20 -16.21 -2.01
C PHE A 156 2.51 -16.64 -1.32
N VAL A 157 2.42 -17.38 -0.25
CA VAL A 157 3.58 -17.86 0.51
C VAL A 157 3.72 -19.35 0.30
N SER A 158 4.88 -19.75 -0.18
CA SER A 158 5.22 -21.16 -0.41
C SER A 158 5.65 -21.88 0.86
#